data_5abbcdf30a4b9ec0fe58b924f72fde0d
#
_entry.id   5abbcdf30a4b9ec0fe58b924f72fde0d
#
_cell.length_a   1.000
_cell.length_b   1.000
_cell.length_c   1.000
_cell.angle_alpha   90.00
_cell.angle_beta   90.00
_cell.angle_gamma   90.00
#
_symmetry.space_group_name_H-M   'P 1'
#
loop_
_entity.id
_entity.type
_entity.pdbx_description
1 polymer ?
#
loop_
_entity_poly.entity_id
_entity_poly.type
_entity_poly.pdbx_seq_one_letter_code
_entity_poly.pdbx_strand_id
1 'polypeptide(L)'
;LLGKYCSYMEIQNEFWELEDDCILNNGIEIEFIYRSLDDFDQELQKVVLEHQPHNAYTTCMWYNLLHSKVLYDKENRYTALQNKYRIPYPATLKRNIIERQSLLLETSLPAFSKQIKKALKRKDILALNHRSSEFFASYFDLLFALNEQLHPGETNAILCEEKLHSSPTRF
;
A
#
# COMPACT_ATOMS: atom_id res chain seq x y z
N LEU A 1 -2.15 13.91 -28.12
CA LEU A 1 -2.10 15.29 -27.57
C LEU A 1 -0.95 15.49 -26.59
N LEU A 2 -0.58 14.47 -25.76
CA LEU A 2 0.53 14.54 -24.78
C LEU A 2 1.91 14.59 -25.46
N GLY A 3 2.11 13.93 -26.61
CA GLY A 3 3.42 13.78 -27.26
C GLY A 3 4.19 15.06 -27.56
N LYS A 4 3.51 16.23 -27.68
CA LYS A 4 4.22 17.52 -27.83
C LYS A 4 4.82 18.06 -26.54
N TYR A 5 4.43 17.52 -25.37
CA TYR A 5 4.93 17.94 -24.06
C TYR A 5 5.93 16.96 -23.47
N CYS A 6 6.09 15.78 -24.11
CA CYS A 6 6.96 14.71 -23.64
C CYS A 6 8.17 14.55 -24.58
N SER A 7 9.35 14.35 -23.99
CA SER A 7 10.57 13.98 -24.72
C SER A 7 10.66 12.47 -24.95
N TYR A 8 9.98 11.67 -24.10
CA TYR A 8 9.89 10.22 -24.19
C TYR A 8 8.51 9.75 -23.71
N MET A 9 7.98 8.68 -24.32
CA MET A 9 6.72 8.06 -23.90
C MET A 9 6.79 6.55 -24.12
N GLU A 10 6.35 5.80 -23.12
CA GLU A 10 6.09 4.37 -23.18
C GLU A 10 4.61 4.16 -22.92
N ILE A 11 3.89 3.57 -23.90
CA ILE A 11 2.44 3.54 -23.90
C ILE A 11 1.96 2.10 -23.73
N GLN A 12 0.89 1.90 -22.93
CA GLN A 12 0.28 0.60 -22.68
C GLN A 12 1.27 -0.42 -22.09
N ASN A 13 2.07 0.03 -21.18
CA ASN A 13 2.94 -0.82 -20.38
C ASN A 13 2.09 -1.63 -19.39
N GLU A 14 2.33 -2.93 -19.27
CA GLU A 14 1.63 -3.85 -18.38
C GLU A 14 2.59 -4.61 -17.45
N PHE A 15 3.81 -4.07 -17.22
CA PHE A 15 4.80 -4.77 -16.38
C PHE A 15 4.41 -4.83 -14.91
N TRP A 16 3.78 -3.78 -14.40
CA TRP A 16 3.32 -3.67 -13.02
C TRP A 16 1.81 -3.45 -12.93
N GLU A 17 1.33 -2.42 -13.56
CA GLU A 17 -0.08 -2.09 -13.78
C GLU A 17 -0.27 -1.70 -15.25
N LEU A 18 -1.50 -1.50 -15.69
CA LEU A 18 -1.74 -0.90 -16.98
C LEU A 18 -1.45 0.61 -16.86
N GLU A 19 -0.38 1.07 -17.52
CA GLU A 19 0.10 2.43 -17.37
C GLU A 19 0.72 2.98 -18.65
N ASP A 20 0.78 4.31 -18.73
CA ASP A 20 1.61 5.04 -19.69
C ASP A 20 2.66 5.82 -18.89
N ASP A 21 3.93 5.63 -19.24
CA ASP A 21 5.05 6.38 -18.68
C ASP A 21 5.50 7.47 -19.61
N CYS A 22 5.79 8.64 -19.09
CA CYS A 22 6.36 9.70 -19.90
C CYS A 22 7.37 10.57 -19.17
N ILE A 23 8.35 11.08 -19.92
CA ILE A 23 9.27 12.10 -19.46
C ILE A 23 8.86 13.41 -20.15
N LEU A 24 8.47 14.40 -19.37
CA LEU A 24 8.16 15.72 -19.89
C LEU A 24 9.40 16.41 -20.46
N ASN A 25 9.21 17.42 -21.32
CA ASN A 25 10.31 18.20 -21.92
C ASN A 25 11.19 18.93 -20.89
N ASN A 26 10.72 19.08 -19.65
CA ASN A 26 11.47 19.63 -18.52
C ASN A 26 12.17 18.58 -17.65
N GLY A 27 12.12 17.30 -18.05
CA GLY A 27 12.77 16.16 -17.35
C GLY A 27 11.97 15.54 -16.21
N ILE A 28 10.72 15.98 -15.98
CA ILE A 28 9.86 15.36 -14.97
C ILE A 28 9.28 14.05 -15.51
N GLU A 29 9.42 12.97 -14.74
CA GLU A 29 8.78 11.69 -15.00
C GLU A 29 7.34 11.70 -14.49
N ILE A 30 6.41 11.16 -15.28
CA ILE A 30 4.98 11.04 -14.95
C ILE A 30 4.51 9.65 -15.36
N GLU A 31 3.78 9.01 -14.47
CA GLU A 31 3.10 7.74 -14.68
C GLU A 31 1.58 7.99 -14.71
N PHE A 32 0.90 7.44 -15.72
CA PHE A 32 -0.55 7.45 -15.85
C PHE A 32 -1.08 6.04 -15.63
N ILE A 33 -1.47 5.72 -14.42
CA ILE A 33 -1.99 4.39 -14.06
C ILE A 33 -3.50 4.35 -14.35
N TYR A 34 -3.93 3.35 -15.12
CA TYR A 34 -5.32 3.15 -15.50
C TYR A 34 -5.98 2.10 -14.63
N ARG A 35 -7.03 2.47 -13.92
CA ARG A 35 -7.80 1.56 -13.07
C ARG A 35 -9.29 1.66 -13.32
N SER A 36 -9.98 0.53 -13.30
CA SER A 36 -11.44 0.50 -13.24
C SER A 36 -11.92 1.09 -11.91
N LEU A 37 -12.79 2.08 -11.97
CA LEU A 37 -13.36 2.68 -10.76
C LEU A 37 -14.25 1.70 -9.99
N ASP A 38 -14.92 0.79 -10.71
CA ASP A 38 -15.79 -0.20 -10.10
C ASP A 38 -14.99 -1.30 -9.38
N ASP A 39 -13.86 -1.76 -9.97
CA ASP A 39 -12.95 -2.71 -9.30
C ASP A 39 -12.28 -2.05 -8.10
N PHE A 40 -11.92 -0.78 -8.20
CA PHE A 40 -11.36 -0.01 -7.10
C PHE A 40 -12.35 0.13 -5.93
N ASP A 41 -13.63 0.42 -6.22
CA ASP A 41 -14.69 0.45 -5.19
C ASP A 41 -14.90 -0.93 -4.54
N GLN A 42 -14.90 -2.01 -5.31
CA GLN A 42 -15.02 -3.37 -4.77
C GLN A 42 -13.86 -3.73 -3.84
N GLU A 43 -12.64 -3.36 -4.18
CA GLU A 43 -11.49 -3.61 -3.34
C GLU A 43 -11.56 -2.81 -2.03
N LEU A 44 -11.92 -1.54 -2.11
CA LEU A 44 -12.15 -0.70 -0.93
C LEU A 44 -13.28 -1.24 -0.05
N GLN A 45 -14.34 -1.75 -0.64
CA GLN A 45 -15.44 -2.36 0.09
C GLN A 45 -14.98 -3.55 0.93
N LYS A 46 -14.20 -4.48 0.33
CA LYS A 46 -13.65 -5.65 1.05
C LYS A 46 -12.80 -5.22 2.25
N VAL A 47 -11.92 -4.24 2.05
CA VAL A 47 -11.01 -3.80 3.10
C VAL A 47 -11.75 -2.98 4.15
N VAL A 48 -12.44 -1.91 3.74
CA VAL A 48 -12.93 -0.87 4.65
C VAL A 48 -14.26 -1.25 5.30
N LEU A 49 -15.19 -1.88 4.55
CA LEU A 49 -16.52 -2.20 5.03
C LEU A 49 -16.64 -3.66 5.49
N GLU A 50 -15.98 -4.60 4.81
CA GLU A 50 -15.99 -6.02 5.18
C GLU A 50 -14.81 -6.39 6.10
N HIS A 51 -13.90 -5.44 6.34
CA HIS A 51 -12.77 -5.56 7.28
C HIS A 51 -11.81 -6.70 6.96
N GLN A 52 -11.56 -6.96 5.67
CA GLN A 52 -10.68 -8.01 5.20
C GLN A 52 -9.23 -7.49 5.09
N PRO A 53 -8.28 -7.98 5.90
CA PRO A 53 -6.89 -7.53 5.83
C PRO A 53 -6.12 -8.26 4.73
N HIS A 54 -5.12 -7.60 4.17
CA HIS A 54 -4.11 -8.18 3.29
C HIS A 54 -2.90 -8.70 4.08
N ASN A 55 -1.93 -9.28 3.39
CA ASN A 55 -0.66 -9.69 4.01
C ASN A 55 0.26 -8.49 4.30
N ALA A 56 0.04 -7.39 3.58
CA ALA A 56 0.73 -6.11 3.76
C ALA A 56 -0.07 -5.02 3.04
N TYR A 57 0.21 -3.77 3.33
CA TYR A 57 -0.37 -2.59 2.65
C TYR A 57 -1.91 -2.55 2.67
N THR A 58 -2.54 -3.12 3.68
CA THR A 58 -4.01 -3.31 3.73
C THR A 58 -4.79 -2.04 3.42
N THR A 59 -4.37 -0.90 3.93
CA THR A 59 -5.10 0.38 3.78
C THR A 59 -4.49 1.33 2.75
N CYS A 60 -3.51 0.89 1.94
CA CYS A 60 -2.82 1.80 1.03
C CYS A 60 -3.74 2.35 -0.08
N MET A 61 -4.64 1.53 -0.61
CA MET A 61 -5.60 2.00 -1.62
C MET A 61 -6.63 2.97 -1.03
N TRP A 62 -7.01 2.77 0.23
CA TRP A 62 -7.84 3.72 0.97
C TRP A 62 -7.10 5.03 1.22
N TYR A 63 -5.81 4.97 1.60
CA TYR A 63 -4.96 6.15 1.69
C TYR A 63 -4.91 6.92 0.38
N ASN A 64 -4.62 6.23 -0.73
CA ASN A 64 -4.54 6.83 -2.06
C ASN A 64 -5.85 7.51 -2.48
N LEU A 65 -7.00 6.86 -2.23
CA LEU A 65 -8.30 7.47 -2.49
C LEU A 65 -8.47 8.80 -1.76
N LEU A 66 -8.23 8.82 -0.45
CA LEU A 66 -8.52 9.99 0.38
C LEU A 66 -7.52 11.14 0.21
N HIS A 67 -6.28 10.86 -0.22
CA HIS A 67 -5.22 11.85 -0.36
C HIS A 67 -4.98 12.29 -1.80
N SER A 68 -5.57 11.61 -2.79
CA SER A 68 -5.45 12.04 -4.18
C SER A 68 -6.23 13.32 -4.46
N LYS A 69 -5.61 14.19 -5.25
CA LYS A 69 -6.24 15.41 -5.74
C LYS A 69 -7.02 15.13 -7.02
N VAL A 70 -8.32 15.39 -6.99
CA VAL A 70 -9.17 15.26 -8.17
C VAL A 70 -8.86 16.41 -9.13
N LEU A 71 -8.35 16.09 -10.32
CA LEU A 71 -8.08 17.07 -11.37
C LEU A 71 -9.26 17.20 -12.35
N TYR A 72 -9.96 16.10 -12.60
CA TYR A 72 -11.14 16.05 -13.46
C TYR A 72 -12.05 14.90 -13.06
N ASP A 73 -13.33 15.15 -12.89
CA ASP A 73 -14.35 14.17 -12.50
C ASP A 73 -15.72 14.55 -13.11
N LYS A 74 -15.96 14.08 -14.33
CA LYS A 74 -17.11 14.51 -15.15
C LYS A 74 -18.47 14.25 -14.49
N GLU A 75 -18.59 13.15 -13.76
CA GLU A 75 -19.86 12.69 -13.18
C GLU A 75 -19.81 12.67 -11.65
N ASN A 76 -18.80 13.28 -11.05
CA ASN A 76 -18.53 13.25 -9.62
C ASN A 76 -18.42 11.83 -9.01
N ARG A 77 -18.11 10.82 -9.84
CA ARG A 77 -18.02 9.42 -9.40
C ARG A 77 -16.87 9.20 -8.43
N TYR A 78 -15.69 9.77 -8.73
CA TYR A 78 -14.53 9.66 -7.87
C TYR A 78 -14.73 10.43 -6.56
N THR A 79 -15.30 11.64 -6.65
CA THR A 79 -15.64 12.46 -5.48
C THR A 79 -16.69 11.78 -4.59
N ALA A 80 -17.67 11.10 -5.20
CA ALA A 80 -18.65 10.31 -4.45
C ALA A 80 -17.97 9.13 -3.72
N LEU A 81 -16.99 8.49 -4.34
CA LEU A 81 -16.20 7.41 -3.76
C LEU A 81 -15.36 7.93 -2.58
N GLN A 82 -14.67 9.06 -2.71
CA GLN A 82 -13.97 9.70 -1.60
C GLN A 82 -14.89 9.98 -0.42
N ASN A 83 -16.10 10.48 -0.67
CA ASN A 83 -17.08 10.75 0.37
C ASN A 83 -17.62 9.48 1.04
N LYS A 84 -17.87 8.41 0.26
CA LYS A 84 -18.30 7.09 0.76
C LYS A 84 -17.31 6.52 1.78
N TYR A 85 -16.02 6.65 1.52
CA TYR A 85 -14.96 6.09 2.36
C TYR A 85 -14.30 7.10 3.31
N ARG A 86 -14.81 8.31 3.42
CA ARG A 86 -14.36 9.30 4.42
C ARG A 86 -15.01 9.01 5.78
N ILE A 87 -14.66 7.88 6.36
CA ILE A 87 -15.18 7.37 7.63
C ILE A 87 -14.05 7.23 8.65
N PRO A 88 -14.35 7.16 9.95
CA PRO A 88 -13.36 6.82 10.96
C PRO A 88 -12.75 5.44 10.72
N TYR A 89 -11.53 5.23 11.19
CA TYR A 89 -10.84 3.94 11.07
C TYR A 89 -11.64 2.85 11.81
N PRO A 90 -12.11 1.77 11.13
CA PRO A 90 -12.95 0.77 11.76
C PRO A 90 -12.18 -0.07 12.79
N ALA A 91 -12.66 -0.13 14.03
CA ALA A 91 -12.03 -0.91 15.10
C ALA A 91 -11.90 -2.42 14.76
N THR A 92 -12.89 -2.95 14.02
CA THR A 92 -12.85 -4.34 13.54
C THR A 92 -11.72 -4.55 12.53
N LEU A 93 -11.54 -3.63 11.57
CA LEU A 93 -10.42 -3.70 10.61
C LEU A 93 -9.08 -3.65 11.35
N LYS A 94 -8.91 -2.71 12.29
CA LYS A 94 -7.72 -2.63 13.14
C LYS A 94 -7.38 -3.98 13.78
N ARG A 95 -8.35 -4.59 14.46
CA ARG A 95 -8.17 -5.89 15.12
C ARG A 95 -7.78 -6.98 14.12
N ASN A 96 -8.47 -7.06 12.99
CA ASN A 96 -8.22 -8.09 11.98
C ASN A 96 -6.82 -7.94 11.36
N ILE A 97 -6.35 -6.71 11.12
CA ILE A 97 -4.97 -6.46 10.65
C ILE A 97 -3.98 -6.92 11.71
N ILE A 98 -4.15 -6.51 12.98
CA ILE A 98 -3.25 -6.88 14.07
C ILE A 98 -3.15 -8.40 14.20
N GLU A 99 -4.27 -9.12 14.22
CA GLU A 99 -4.31 -10.57 14.30
C GLU A 99 -3.58 -11.23 13.12
N ARG A 100 -3.89 -10.81 11.88
CA ARG A 100 -3.26 -11.35 10.68
C ARG A 100 -1.76 -11.10 10.65
N GLN A 101 -1.32 -9.88 10.88
CA GLN A 101 0.10 -9.53 10.82
C GLN A 101 0.90 -10.21 11.95
N SER A 102 0.34 -10.35 13.14
CA SER A 102 0.97 -11.12 14.23
C SER A 102 1.21 -12.58 13.85
N LEU A 103 0.28 -13.20 13.13
CA LEU A 103 0.44 -14.57 12.60
C LEU A 103 1.57 -14.63 11.56
N LEU A 104 1.63 -13.66 10.64
CA LEU A 104 2.64 -13.61 9.58
C LEU A 104 4.03 -13.30 10.12
N LEU A 105 4.13 -12.40 11.09
CA LEU A 105 5.42 -11.95 11.63
C LEU A 105 6.06 -13.04 12.53
N GLU A 106 5.30 -13.65 13.45
CA GLU A 106 5.91 -14.49 14.50
C GLU A 106 5.16 -15.77 14.85
N THR A 107 3.84 -15.75 15.02
CA THR A 107 3.15 -16.81 15.74
C THR A 107 2.88 -18.06 14.92
N SER A 108 2.61 -17.94 13.62
CA SER A 108 2.35 -19.09 12.75
C SER A 108 3.60 -19.96 12.49
N LEU A 109 3.40 -21.21 12.05
CA LEU A 109 4.51 -22.09 11.65
C LEU A 109 5.33 -21.50 10.50
N PRO A 110 4.73 -20.97 9.41
CA PRO A 110 5.44 -20.33 8.32
C PRO A 110 5.75 -18.84 8.55
N ALA A 111 5.78 -18.36 9.81
CA ALA A 111 6.03 -16.96 10.09
C ALA A 111 7.36 -16.45 9.50
N PHE A 112 7.41 -15.20 9.09
CA PHE A 112 8.58 -14.58 8.47
C PHE A 112 9.81 -14.66 9.37
N SER A 113 9.69 -14.42 10.68
CA SER A 113 10.78 -14.55 11.64
C SER A 113 11.43 -15.94 11.61
N LYS A 114 10.61 -16.99 11.49
CA LYS A 114 11.09 -18.38 11.42
C LYS A 114 11.74 -18.69 10.07
N GLN A 115 11.20 -18.11 8.98
CA GLN A 115 11.77 -18.25 7.64
C GLN A 115 13.12 -17.53 7.52
N ILE A 116 13.24 -16.33 8.10
CA ILE A 116 14.51 -15.58 8.18
C ILE A 116 15.56 -16.37 8.94
N LYS A 117 15.22 -16.94 10.13
CA LYS A 117 16.14 -17.81 10.89
C LYS A 117 16.61 -19.03 10.08
N LYS A 118 15.74 -19.64 9.26
CA LYS A 118 16.10 -20.75 8.37
C LYS A 118 17.03 -20.30 7.25
N ALA A 119 16.77 -19.14 6.64
CA ALA A 119 17.61 -18.57 5.58
C ALA A 119 19.02 -18.26 6.11
N LEU A 120 19.13 -17.67 7.28
CA LEU A 120 20.42 -17.40 7.95
C LEU A 120 21.22 -18.68 8.19
N LYS A 121 20.58 -19.74 8.71
CA LYS A 121 21.24 -21.04 8.94
C LYS A 121 21.80 -21.67 7.64
N ARG A 122 21.12 -21.46 6.51
CA ARG A 122 21.55 -21.94 5.20
C ARG A 122 22.53 -21.00 4.49
N LYS A 123 22.77 -19.81 5.04
CA LYS A 123 23.53 -18.72 4.42
C LYS A 123 22.94 -18.31 3.06
N ASP A 124 21.63 -18.40 2.93
CA ASP A 124 20.87 -18.11 1.72
C ASP A 124 20.49 -16.61 1.71
N ILE A 125 21.38 -15.80 1.12
CA ILE A 125 21.25 -14.34 1.10
C ILE A 125 20.00 -13.91 0.31
N LEU A 126 19.69 -14.60 -0.80
CA LEU A 126 18.53 -14.26 -1.62
C LEU A 126 17.22 -14.47 -0.86
N ALA A 127 17.06 -15.64 -0.22
CA ALA A 127 15.93 -15.93 0.61
C ALA A 127 15.85 -14.97 1.83
N LEU A 128 16.99 -14.61 2.41
CA LEU A 128 17.04 -13.65 3.51
C LEU A 128 16.49 -12.29 3.10
N ASN A 129 16.96 -11.72 1.99
CA ASN A 129 16.50 -10.42 1.49
C ASN A 129 14.99 -10.44 1.21
N HIS A 130 14.52 -11.45 0.48
CA HIS A 130 13.11 -11.58 0.14
C HIS A 130 12.22 -11.67 1.40
N ARG A 131 12.58 -12.53 2.37
CA ARG A 131 11.79 -12.68 3.60
C ARG A 131 11.89 -11.47 4.52
N SER A 132 12.98 -10.74 4.50
CA SER A 132 13.10 -9.48 5.26
C SER A 132 12.21 -8.38 4.67
N SER A 133 12.12 -8.27 3.36
CA SER A 133 11.22 -7.31 2.70
C SER A 133 9.76 -7.61 3.05
N GLU A 134 9.33 -8.86 2.96
CA GLU A 134 7.99 -9.31 3.36
C GLU A 134 7.70 -9.05 4.84
N PHE A 135 8.69 -9.28 5.70
CA PHE A 135 8.59 -9.00 7.13
C PHE A 135 8.34 -7.51 7.39
N PHE A 136 9.12 -6.63 6.77
CA PHE A 136 8.95 -5.18 6.94
C PHE A 136 7.62 -4.69 6.39
N ALA A 137 7.18 -5.18 5.23
CA ALA A 137 5.88 -4.82 4.68
C ALA A 137 4.73 -5.16 5.65
N SER A 138 4.75 -6.38 6.25
CA SER A 138 3.78 -6.79 7.27
C SER A 138 3.92 -6.00 8.57
N TYR A 139 5.15 -5.69 8.98
CA TYR A 139 5.42 -4.90 10.19
C TYR A 139 4.85 -3.49 10.09
N PHE A 140 5.06 -2.80 8.97
CA PHE A 140 4.50 -1.47 8.78
C PHE A 140 2.98 -1.49 8.72
N ASP A 141 2.36 -2.49 8.08
CA ASP A 141 0.90 -2.62 8.07
C ASP A 141 0.34 -2.75 9.49
N LEU A 142 0.99 -3.58 10.34
CA LEU A 142 0.67 -3.69 11.78
C LEU A 142 0.82 -2.35 12.50
N LEU A 143 1.91 -1.65 12.28
CA LEU A 143 2.24 -0.41 12.97
C LEU A 143 1.24 0.71 12.63
N PHE A 144 0.89 0.86 11.35
CA PHE A 144 -0.13 1.82 10.92
C PHE A 144 -1.49 1.49 11.50
N ALA A 145 -1.89 0.21 11.51
CA ALA A 145 -3.16 -0.22 12.10
C ALA A 145 -3.23 0.03 13.61
N LEU A 146 -2.15 -0.22 14.36
CA LEU A 146 -2.08 0.10 15.80
C LEU A 146 -2.37 1.56 16.09
N ASN A 147 -1.89 2.45 15.23
CA ASN A 147 -2.06 3.90 15.35
C ASN A 147 -3.33 4.44 14.68
N GLU A 148 -4.16 3.58 14.08
CA GLU A 148 -5.36 3.97 13.31
C GLU A 148 -5.05 4.96 12.18
N GLN A 149 -3.85 4.80 11.58
CA GLN A 149 -3.40 5.55 10.44
C GLN A 149 -3.47 4.70 9.18
N LEU A 150 -3.78 5.33 8.06
CA LEU A 150 -3.78 4.65 6.77
C LEU A 150 -2.34 4.46 6.28
N HIS A 151 -2.04 3.27 5.76
CA HIS A 151 -0.74 2.95 5.21
C HIS A 151 -0.49 3.72 3.89
N PRO A 152 0.58 4.52 3.77
CA PRO A 152 0.80 5.37 2.59
C PRO A 152 1.34 4.63 1.35
N GLY A 153 1.61 3.33 1.46
CA GLY A 153 2.30 2.55 0.44
C GLY A 153 3.78 2.34 0.76
N GLU A 154 4.56 1.88 -0.21
CA GLU A 154 6.00 1.59 -0.03
C GLU A 154 6.84 2.85 0.19
N THR A 155 6.50 3.90 -0.56
CA THR A 155 7.20 5.17 -0.48
C THR A 155 6.78 5.95 0.76
N ASN A 156 7.75 6.55 1.45
CA ASN A 156 7.54 7.40 2.63
C ASN A 156 7.01 6.68 3.90
N ALA A 157 6.93 5.35 3.93
CA ALA A 157 6.46 4.63 5.12
C ALA A 157 7.29 4.99 6.37
N ILE A 158 8.61 5.06 6.26
CA ILE A 158 9.52 5.46 7.35
C ILE A 158 9.30 6.92 7.79
N LEU A 159 9.12 7.85 6.84
CA LEU A 159 8.86 9.25 7.16
C LEU A 159 7.49 9.45 7.83
N CYS A 160 6.54 8.59 7.52
CA CYS A 160 5.23 8.60 8.18
C CYS A 160 5.30 7.96 9.58
N GLU A 161 6.18 6.97 9.79
CA GLU A 161 6.40 6.32 11.09
C GLU A 161 6.84 7.34 12.16
N GLU A 162 7.67 8.30 11.83
CA GLU A 162 8.11 9.34 12.77
C GLU A 162 6.96 10.16 13.37
N LYS A 163 5.78 10.15 12.73
CA LYS A 163 4.56 10.83 13.19
C LYS A 163 3.63 9.92 13.99
N LEU A 164 3.96 8.63 14.12
CA LEU A 164 3.11 7.68 14.83
C LEU A 164 3.33 7.77 16.35
N HIS A 165 2.24 7.75 17.11
CA HIS A 165 2.27 7.88 18.58
C HIS A 165 2.67 6.60 19.32
N SER A 166 2.62 5.45 18.66
CA SER A 166 2.84 4.11 19.23
C SER A 166 3.97 3.36 18.53
N SER A 167 5.07 4.03 18.21
CA SER A 167 6.30 3.32 17.81
C SER A 167 6.84 2.51 18.99
N PRO A 168 7.23 1.24 18.78
CA PRO A 168 7.95 0.51 19.83
C PRO A 168 9.19 1.31 20.20
N THR A 169 9.38 1.54 21.48
CA THR A 169 10.60 2.20 22.01
C THR A 169 11.82 1.58 21.36
N ARG A 170 12.69 2.42 20.79
CA ARG A 170 13.94 2.05 20.12
C ARG A 170 14.66 0.97 20.96
N PHE A 171 14.93 -0.17 20.32
CA PHE A 171 15.83 -1.18 20.86
C PHE A 171 17.26 -0.66 20.91
#